data_7e5e1b6eab41eb98ae90ca5a77a32a8d
#
_entry.id   7e5e1b6eab41eb98ae90ca5a77a32a8d
#
_cell.length_a   1.000
_cell.length_b   1.000
_cell.length_c   1.000
_cell.angle_alpha   90.00
_cell.angle_beta   90.00
_cell.angle_gamma   90.00
#
_symmetry.space_group_name_H-M   'P 1'
#
loop_
_entity.id
_entity.type
_entity.pdbx_description
1 polymer ?
#
loop_
_entity_poly.entity_id
_entity_poly.type
_entity_poly.pdbx_seq_one_letter_code
_entity_poly.pdbx_strand_id
1 'polypeptide(L)'
;MKMKNIITLRDYIQQAEKSHSLERKQIIDLLDSNNPEILHQLCLAAGRCRRRWLFHETQLVCFFDFGEEAPDADGTERLILKAENAGFSKIILKRKQGDDFQTALWQHIANRCRQRRMQLILSLDKFNLTDINRLKDSGVYGFRCEAGTFNERIYRRIHKSKTSGNFSYLLKCLENIHDCGADLTIGFAVGIPGTTTSDIASDILYLPQLRPHNVEICRFSPEVDETLALKSIALVRLLNPRVTLTASPVLCNLPEAPFLEQLLAGADTVATSVMLPSMLSEICFHIKACGFTVNRDFEK
;
A
#
# COMPACT_ATOMS: atom_id res chain seq x y z
N MET A 1 20.73 -32.31 -0.01
CA MET A 1 19.63 -31.64 0.67
C MET A 1 19.32 -30.24 0.10
N LYS A 2 20.29 -29.32 -0.11
CA LYS A 2 20.06 -27.95 -0.66
C LYS A 2 19.38 -27.92 -2.05
N MET A 3 19.76 -28.80 -2.97
CA MET A 3 19.23 -28.82 -4.36
C MET A 3 17.77 -29.26 -4.44
N LYS A 4 17.34 -30.27 -3.65
CA LYS A 4 15.93 -30.67 -3.59
C LYS A 4 15.02 -29.57 -3.07
N ASN A 5 15.51 -28.75 -2.11
CA ASN A 5 14.75 -27.64 -1.55
C ASN A 5 14.51 -26.52 -2.57
N ILE A 6 15.52 -26.23 -3.42
CA ILE A 6 15.42 -25.20 -4.48
C ILE A 6 14.40 -25.61 -5.55
N ILE A 7 14.38 -26.86 -5.97
CA ILE A 7 13.41 -27.38 -6.95
C ILE A 7 12.00 -27.19 -6.41
N THR A 8 11.75 -27.61 -5.17
CA THR A 8 10.44 -27.47 -4.50
C THR A 8 9.99 -26.01 -4.40
N LEU A 9 10.87 -25.06 -4.06
CA LEU A 9 10.52 -23.64 -3.99
C LEU A 9 10.19 -23.06 -5.37
N ARG A 10 10.88 -23.47 -6.42
CA ARG A 10 10.55 -23.10 -7.80
C ARG A 10 9.17 -23.62 -8.23
N ASP A 11 8.84 -24.86 -7.82
CA ASP A 11 7.51 -25.43 -8.08
C ASP A 11 6.40 -24.62 -7.39
N TYR A 12 6.64 -24.15 -6.15
CA TYR A 12 5.70 -23.26 -5.46
C TYR A 12 5.51 -21.94 -6.20
N ILE A 13 6.58 -21.33 -6.71
CA ILE A 13 6.49 -20.10 -7.52
C ILE A 13 5.67 -20.34 -8.79
N GLN A 14 5.91 -21.44 -9.50
CA GLN A 14 5.14 -21.80 -10.68
C GLN A 14 3.67 -22.08 -10.37
N GLN A 15 3.38 -22.73 -9.26
CA GLN A 15 2.02 -22.95 -8.77
C GLN A 15 1.32 -21.60 -8.52
N ALA A 16 1.96 -20.69 -7.76
CA ALA A 16 1.41 -19.38 -7.48
C ALA A 16 1.12 -18.56 -8.75
N GLU A 17 2.01 -18.60 -9.74
CA GLU A 17 1.83 -17.90 -11.01
C GLU A 17 0.67 -18.47 -11.85
N LYS A 18 0.42 -19.78 -11.77
CA LYS A 18 -0.63 -20.46 -12.56
C LYS A 18 -2.00 -20.43 -11.89
N SER A 19 -2.05 -20.74 -10.60
CA SER A 19 -3.30 -20.95 -9.87
C SER A 19 -3.69 -19.80 -8.94
N HIS A 20 -2.81 -18.84 -8.72
CA HIS A 20 -2.96 -17.75 -7.74
C HIS A 20 -3.29 -18.26 -6.33
N SER A 21 -2.77 -19.44 -5.98
CA SER A 21 -3.04 -20.11 -4.71
C SER A 21 -1.80 -20.86 -4.21
N LEU A 22 -1.51 -20.70 -2.93
CA LEU A 22 -0.51 -21.45 -2.18
C LEU A 22 -1.06 -21.82 -0.81
N GLU A 23 -0.58 -22.95 -0.28
CA GLU A 23 -0.78 -23.28 1.12
C GLU A 23 0.08 -22.39 2.02
N ARG A 24 -0.37 -22.19 3.26
CA ARG A 24 0.37 -21.39 4.26
C ARG A 24 1.83 -21.83 4.40
N LYS A 25 2.08 -23.16 4.45
CA LYS A 25 3.44 -23.69 4.55
C LYS A 25 4.32 -23.31 3.36
N GLN A 26 3.78 -23.36 2.14
CA GLN A 26 4.50 -22.98 0.93
C GLN A 26 4.89 -21.49 0.95
N ILE A 27 4.01 -20.63 1.45
CA ILE A 27 4.29 -19.18 1.63
C ILE A 27 5.41 -19.00 2.66
N ILE A 28 5.36 -19.70 3.79
CA ILE A 28 6.40 -19.64 4.84
C ILE A 28 7.75 -20.08 4.26
N ASP A 29 7.79 -21.21 3.55
CA ASP A 29 9.01 -21.74 2.97
C ASP A 29 9.66 -20.75 1.96
N LEU A 30 8.83 -20.02 1.19
CA LEU A 30 9.31 -18.96 0.28
C LEU A 30 9.81 -17.73 1.05
N LEU A 31 9.12 -17.30 2.10
CA LEU A 31 9.53 -16.18 2.94
C LEU A 31 10.84 -16.47 3.68
N ASP A 32 11.02 -17.68 4.20
CA ASP A 32 12.21 -18.12 4.95
C ASP A 32 13.43 -18.38 4.07
N SER A 33 13.24 -18.47 2.75
CA SER A 33 14.35 -18.72 1.84
C SER A 33 15.34 -17.55 1.80
N ASN A 34 16.58 -17.79 2.15
CA ASN A 34 17.69 -16.83 2.00
C ASN A 34 18.44 -16.98 0.67
N ASN A 35 17.89 -17.74 -0.29
CA ASN A 35 18.52 -17.93 -1.58
C ASN A 35 18.14 -16.76 -2.53
N PRO A 36 19.12 -15.94 -2.98
CA PRO A 36 18.86 -14.81 -3.88
C PRO A 36 18.24 -15.23 -5.22
N GLU A 37 18.53 -16.45 -5.71
CA GLU A 37 17.91 -16.98 -6.92
C GLU A 37 16.40 -17.17 -6.75
N ILE A 38 15.94 -17.58 -5.56
CA ILE A 38 14.51 -17.74 -5.27
C ILE A 38 13.82 -16.38 -5.20
N LEU A 39 14.45 -15.38 -4.58
CA LEU A 39 13.93 -13.99 -4.58
C LEU A 39 13.80 -13.47 -6.02
N HIS A 40 14.84 -13.65 -6.83
CA HIS A 40 14.84 -13.22 -8.23
C HIS A 40 13.72 -13.89 -9.03
N GLN A 41 13.58 -15.22 -8.93
CA GLN A 41 12.52 -15.97 -9.61
C GLN A 41 11.11 -15.54 -9.14
N LEU A 42 10.94 -15.27 -7.85
CA LEU A 42 9.70 -14.81 -7.28
C LEU A 42 9.30 -13.43 -7.83
N CYS A 43 10.24 -12.48 -7.87
CA CYS A 43 10.03 -11.15 -8.45
C CYS A 43 9.73 -11.23 -9.95
N LEU A 44 10.44 -12.07 -10.71
CA LEU A 44 10.15 -12.27 -12.13
C LEU A 44 8.73 -12.81 -12.37
N ALA A 45 8.29 -13.79 -11.59
CA ALA A 45 6.95 -14.34 -11.67
C ALA A 45 5.88 -13.28 -11.33
N ALA A 46 6.11 -12.51 -10.28
CA ALA A 46 5.22 -11.40 -9.87
C ALA A 46 5.16 -10.29 -10.95
N GLY A 47 6.30 -9.94 -11.56
CA GLY A 47 6.37 -9.00 -12.66
C GLY A 47 5.60 -9.48 -13.91
N ARG A 48 5.66 -10.79 -14.24
CA ARG A 48 4.84 -11.38 -15.32
C ARG A 48 3.36 -11.36 -14.97
N CYS A 49 3.01 -11.67 -13.71
CA CYS A 49 1.64 -11.61 -13.21
C CYS A 49 1.08 -10.17 -13.32
N ARG A 50 1.84 -9.17 -12.86
CA ARG A 50 1.47 -7.75 -13.00
C ARG A 50 1.17 -7.38 -14.45
N ARG A 51 2.10 -7.68 -15.39
CA ARG A 51 1.92 -7.38 -16.82
C ARG A 51 0.69 -8.04 -17.43
N ARG A 52 0.35 -9.25 -17.00
CA ARG A 52 -0.83 -9.98 -17.48
C ARG A 52 -2.14 -9.34 -17.02
N TRP A 53 -2.20 -8.84 -15.79
CA TRP A 53 -3.46 -8.42 -15.16
C TRP A 53 -3.64 -6.90 -15.08
N LEU A 54 -2.55 -6.13 -14.97
CA LEU A 54 -2.57 -4.67 -14.77
C LEU A 54 -1.79 -3.92 -15.87
N PHE A 55 -1.36 -4.65 -16.90
CA PHE A 55 -0.58 -4.10 -18.00
C PHE A 55 0.78 -3.52 -17.54
N HIS A 56 1.29 -2.51 -18.28
CA HIS A 56 2.59 -1.89 -18.03
C HIS A 56 2.48 -0.56 -17.29
N GLU A 57 1.25 -0.10 -17.03
CA GLU A 57 1.03 1.21 -16.44
C GLU A 57 1.41 1.23 -14.95
N THR A 58 2.11 2.28 -14.55
CA THR A 58 2.41 2.61 -13.15
C THR A 58 1.67 3.89 -12.79
N GLN A 59 0.89 3.84 -11.72
CA GLN A 59 0.17 5.00 -11.22
C GLN A 59 1.06 5.80 -10.27
N LEU A 60 1.18 7.12 -10.50
CA LEU A 60 1.76 8.04 -9.52
C LEU A 60 0.64 8.64 -8.66
N VAL A 61 0.84 8.62 -7.34
CA VAL A 61 -0.11 9.13 -6.36
C VAL A 61 0.61 10.12 -5.45
N CYS A 62 0.02 11.31 -5.27
CA CYS A 62 0.55 12.27 -4.30
C CYS A 62 0.26 11.77 -2.88
N PHE A 63 1.29 11.72 -2.02
CA PHE A 63 1.15 11.35 -0.61
C PHE A 63 1.65 12.49 0.26
N PHE A 64 0.85 12.87 1.25
CA PHE A 64 1.21 13.90 2.20
C PHE A 64 0.85 13.47 3.63
N ASP A 65 1.84 13.51 4.52
CA ASP A 65 1.68 13.20 5.93
C ASP A 65 1.79 14.49 6.75
N PHE A 66 0.70 14.89 7.41
CA PHE A 66 0.67 16.06 8.29
C PHE A 66 1.27 15.76 9.68
N GLY A 67 1.60 14.50 9.96
CA GLY A 67 2.05 14.10 11.30
C GLY A 67 0.97 14.33 12.35
N GLU A 68 1.34 15.02 13.44
CA GLU A 68 0.44 15.40 14.54
C GLU A 68 -0.20 16.79 14.34
N GLU A 69 0.29 17.57 13.37
CA GLU A 69 -0.23 18.89 13.09
C GLU A 69 -1.62 18.82 12.47
N ALA A 70 -2.52 19.70 12.93
CA ALA A 70 -3.82 19.84 12.29
C ALA A 70 -3.62 20.56 10.94
N PRO A 71 -4.08 19.98 9.81
CA PRO A 71 -4.08 20.71 8.56
C PRO A 71 -5.00 21.95 8.70
N ASP A 72 -4.51 23.11 8.26
CA ASP A 72 -5.38 24.24 8.01
C ASP A 72 -6.04 24.13 6.63
N ALA A 73 -7.21 24.73 6.46
CA ALA A 73 -7.96 24.64 5.21
C ALA A 73 -7.19 25.25 4.04
N ASP A 74 -6.57 26.41 4.23
CA ASP A 74 -5.89 27.16 3.18
C ASP A 74 -4.57 26.48 2.78
N GLY A 75 -3.81 25.96 3.75
CA GLY A 75 -2.59 25.18 3.50
C GLY A 75 -2.87 23.90 2.73
N THR A 76 -3.96 23.20 3.11
CA THR A 76 -4.39 21.99 2.43
C THR A 76 -4.88 22.28 1.01
N GLU A 77 -5.61 23.38 0.80
CA GLU A 77 -6.04 23.77 -0.55
C GLU A 77 -4.85 24.10 -1.45
N ARG A 78 -3.86 24.85 -0.95
CA ARG A 78 -2.59 25.10 -1.68
C ARG A 78 -1.86 23.81 -2.04
N LEU A 79 -1.86 22.81 -1.15
CA LEU A 79 -1.27 21.50 -1.41
C LEU A 79 -2.02 20.76 -2.53
N ILE A 80 -3.35 20.73 -2.50
CA ILE A 80 -4.19 20.12 -3.53
C ILE A 80 -3.91 20.77 -4.89
N LEU A 81 -3.85 22.12 -4.94
CA LEU A 81 -3.51 22.87 -6.15
C LEU A 81 -2.12 22.52 -6.68
N LYS A 82 -1.12 22.41 -5.81
CA LYS A 82 0.23 21.99 -6.22
C LYS A 82 0.24 20.58 -6.78
N ALA A 83 -0.48 19.64 -6.16
CA ALA A 83 -0.58 18.28 -6.65
C ALA A 83 -1.28 18.22 -8.02
N GLU A 84 -2.39 18.95 -8.21
CA GLU A 84 -3.10 19.06 -9.49
C GLU A 84 -2.19 19.63 -10.59
N ASN A 85 -1.50 20.75 -10.30
CA ASN A 85 -0.57 21.39 -11.25
C ASN A 85 0.64 20.50 -11.59
N ALA A 86 1.02 19.62 -10.68
CA ALA A 86 2.05 18.60 -10.91
C ALA A 86 1.56 17.38 -11.70
N GLY A 87 0.25 17.32 -12.05
CA GLY A 87 -0.35 16.24 -12.85
C GLY A 87 -0.97 15.10 -12.04
N PHE A 88 -1.03 15.20 -10.71
CA PHE A 88 -1.66 14.14 -9.91
C PHE A 88 -3.18 14.19 -10.00
N SER A 89 -3.79 13.05 -10.30
CA SER A 89 -5.26 12.85 -10.25
C SER A 89 -5.72 12.19 -8.95
N LYS A 90 -4.78 11.70 -8.13
CA LYS A 90 -5.05 11.05 -6.84
C LYS A 90 -4.12 11.58 -5.75
N ILE A 91 -4.69 11.85 -4.57
CA ILE A 91 -3.96 12.32 -3.40
C ILE A 91 -4.32 11.52 -2.16
N ILE A 92 -3.32 11.11 -1.41
CA ILE A 92 -3.46 10.49 -0.10
C ILE A 92 -3.05 11.53 0.94
N LEU A 93 -3.99 11.90 1.81
CA LEU A 93 -3.72 12.78 2.94
C LEU A 93 -3.73 11.95 4.21
N LYS A 94 -2.58 11.91 4.89
CA LYS A 94 -2.41 11.20 6.15
C LYS A 94 -2.31 12.18 7.31
N ARG A 95 -3.03 11.89 8.38
CA ARG A 95 -2.88 12.57 9.66
C ARG A 95 -2.92 11.56 10.79
N LYS A 96 -1.99 11.69 11.71
CA LYS A 96 -2.09 11.02 13.00
C LYS A 96 -3.18 11.72 13.81
N GLN A 97 -4.23 11.01 14.16
CA GLN A 97 -5.40 11.61 14.79
C GLN A 97 -5.11 11.93 16.27
N GLY A 98 -5.24 13.22 16.63
CA GLY A 98 -5.48 13.68 18.00
C GLY A 98 -6.96 13.54 18.36
N ASP A 99 -7.34 13.95 19.55
CA ASP A 99 -8.74 13.88 20.03
C ASP A 99 -9.70 14.81 19.26
N ASP A 100 -9.17 15.76 18.47
CA ASP A 100 -9.93 16.76 17.70
C ASP A 100 -10.12 16.34 16.23
N PHE A 101 -11.01 15.37 15.98
CA PHE A 101 -11.41 15.07 14.61
C PHE A 101 -12.38 16.11 14.08
N GLN A 102 -11.88 17.01 13.23
CA GLN A 102 -12.69 18.06 12.60
C GLN A 102 -13.34 17.52 11.32
N THR A 103 -14.44 16.76 11.45
CA THR A 103 -15.19 16.22 10.31
C THR A 103 -15.50 17.29 9.26
N ALA A 104 -15.89 18.50 9.68
CA ALA A 104 -16.21 19.60 8.79
C ALA A 104 -15.03 20.03 7.90
N LEU A 105 -13.80 20.04 8.43
CA LEU A 105 -12.59 20.34 7.65
C LEU A 105 -12.37 19.29 6.57
N TRP A 106 -12.45 17.99 6.93
CA TRP A 106 -12.26 16.92 5.96
C TRP A 106 -13.37 16.87 4.91
N GLN A 107 -14.60 17.21 5.26
CA GLN A 107 -15.69 17.38 4.31
C GLN A 107 -15.41 18.53 3.34
N HIS A 108 -14.91 19.67 3.83
CA HIS A 108 -14.49 20.78 2.98
C HIS A 108 -13.39 20.36 2.00
N ILE A 109 -12.33 19.73 2.48
CA ILE A 109 -11.22 19.21 1.68
C ILE A 109 -11.74 18.23 0.62
N ALA A 110 -12.61 17.29 1.00
CA ALA A 110 -13.19 16.30 0.09
C ALA A 110 -14.01 16.97 -1.04
N ASN A 111 -14.83 17.97 -0.72
CA ASN A 111 -15.56 18.73 -1.71
C ASN A 111 -14.63 19.48 -2.69
N ARG A 112 -13.53 20.05 -2.20
CA ARG A 112 -12.52 20.74 -3.06
C ARG A 112 -11.83 19.77 -4.00
N CYS A 113 -11.43 18.58 -3.52
CA CYS A 113 -10.86 17.52 -4.36
C CYS A 113 -11.87 17.08 -5.44
N ARG A 114 -13.13 16.85 -5.06
CA ARG A 114 -14.19 16.45 -6.00
C ARG A 114 -14.43 17.49 -7.09
N GLN A 115 -14.47 18.79 -6.75
CA GLN A 115 -14.62 19.87 -7.72
C GLN A 115 -13.48 19.89 -8.75
N ARG A 116 -12.29 19.46 -8.37
CA ARG A 116 -11.09 19.36 -9.21
C ARG A 116 -10.91 18.00 -9.89
N ARG A 117 -11.89 17.09 -9.74
CA ARG A 117 -11.83 15.71 -10.23
C ARG A 117 -10.64 14.92 -9.68
N MET A 118 -10.14 15.31 -8.52
CA MET A 118 -9.04 14.64 -7.84
C MET A 118 -9.60 13.60 -6.86
N GLN A 119 -9.09 12.38 -6.90
CA GLN A 119 -9.47 11.30 -5.99
C GLN A 119 -8.77 11.48 -4.64
N LEU A 120 -9.53 11.76 -3.60
CA LEU A 120 -9.01 11.88 -2.23
C LEU A 120 -9.09 10.56 -1.50
N ILE A 121 -7.95 10.07 -1.00
CA ILE A 121 -7.85 8.97 -0.04
C ILE A 121 -7.44 9.55 1.31
N LEU A 122 -8.20 9.24 2.35
CA LEU A 122 -7.87 9.65 3.71
C LEU A 122 -7.21 8.51 4.47
N SER A 123 -6.05 8.81 5.07
CA SER A 123 -5.34 7.91 5.97
C SER A 123 -5.41 8.47 7.39
N LEU A 124 -6.26 7.86 8.19
CA LEU A 124 -6.51 8.26 9.57
C LEU A 124 -6.28 7.06 10.50
N ASP A 125 -5.67 7.28 11.65
CA ASP A 125 -5.41 6.22 12.63
C ASP A 125 -6.69 5.66 13.26
N LYS A 126 -7.76 6.46 13.26
CA LYS A 126 -9.06 6.09 13.81
C LYS A 126 -10.16 6.59 12.90
N PHE A 127 -11.06 5.69 12.54
CA PHE A 127 -12.28 6.05 11.84
C PHE A 127 -13.47 5.92 12.80
N ASN A 128 -14.21 6.98 12.97
CA ASN A 128 -15.54 6.89 13.53
C ASN A 128 -16.45 6.34 12.45
N LEU A 129 -17.19 5.27 12.75
CA LEU A 129 -18.10 4.61 11.79
C LEU A 129 -19.13 5.59 11.19
N THR A 130 -19.61 6.53 12.00
CA THR A 130 -20.54 7.57 11.54
C THR A 130 -19.89 8.54 10.55
N ASP A 131 -18.60 8.84 10.74
CA ASP A 131 -17.89 9.79 9.89
C ASP A 131 -17.49 9.22 8.54
N ILE A 132 -17.29 7.89 8.42
CA ILE A 132 -16.96 7.26 7.13
C ILE A 132 -18.02 7.58 6.09
N ASN A 133 -19.30 7.38 6.40
CA ASN A 133 -20.40 7.65 5.48
C ASN A 133 -20.47 9.15 5.12
N ARG A 134 -20.38 10.04 6.12
CA ARG A 134 -20.40 11.50 5.89
C ARG A 134 -19.25 11.97 4.99
N LEU A 135 -18.05 11.42 5.18
CA LEU A 135 -16.88 11.73 4.38
C LEU A 135 -17.03 11.20 2.95
N LYS A 136 -17.56 9.99 2.79
CA LYS A 136 -17.86 9.42 1.48
C LYS A 136 -18.86 10.28 0.71
N ASP A 137 -19.94 10.70 1.34
CA ASP A 137 -20.97 11.58 0.77
C ASP A 137 -20.38 12.93 0.35
N SER A 138 -19.40 13.43 1.09
CA SER A 138 -18.68 14.67 0.79
C SER A 138 -17.70 14.54 -0.37
N GLY A 139 -17.42 13.32 -0.86
CA GLY A 139 -16.56 13.08 -2.02
C GLY A 139 -15.22 12.45 -1.70
N VAL A 140 -15.00 11.90 -0.50
CA VAL A 140 -13.84 11.03 -0.24
C VAL A 140 -13.94 9.80 -1.13
N TYR A 141 -12.90 9.56 -1.92
CA TYR A 141 -12.84 8.45 -2.84
C TYR A 141 -12.57 7.12 -2.12
N GLY A 142 -11.65 7.15 -1.15
CA GLY A 142 -11.25 5.96 -0.41
C GLY A 142 -10.63 6.25 0.94
N PHE A 143 -10.40 5.18 1.69
CA PHE A 143 -9.77 5.22 3.00
C PHE A 143 -8.57 4.30 3.05
N ARG A 144 -7.50 4.74 3.70
CA ARG A 144 -6.29 3.98 3.95
C ARG A 144 -6.19 3.63 5.42
N CYS A 145 -6.13 2.33 5.73
CA CYS A 145 -6.00 1.79 7.08
C CYS A 145 -4.61 1.17 7.25
N GLU A 146 -3.81 1.70 8.17
CA GLU A 146 -2.52 1.15 8.57
C GLU A 146 -2.74 0.08 9.65
N ALA A 147 -3.16 -1.12 9.24
CA ALA A 147 -3.37 -2.22 10.19
C ALA A 147 -2.06 -2.73 10.80
N GLY A 148 -0.97 -2.67 10.04
CA GLY A 148 0.32 -3.26 10.42
C GLY A 148 0.30 -4.78 10.35
N THR A 149 -0.69 -5.44 10.94
CA THR A 149 -0.90 -6.90 10.92
C THR A 149 -2.35 -7.25 11.24
N PHE A 150 -2.80 -8.41 10.80
CA PHE A 150 -4.09 -9.00 11.18
C PHE A 150 -3.97 -10.05 12.28
N ASN A 151 -2.80 -10.23 12.88
CA ASN A 151 -2.66 -10.97 14.13
C ASN A 151 -3.10 -10.08 15.29
N GLU A 152 -4.27 -10.37 15.89
CA GLU A 152 -4.88 -9.55 16.94
C GLU A 152 -3.94 -9.28 18.13
N ARG A 153 -3.17 -10.28 18.57
CA ARG A 153 -2.23 -10.12 19.69
C ARG A 153 -1.13 -9.12 19.38
N ILE A 154 -0.62 -9.16 18.14
CA ILE A 154 0.44 -8.25 17.68
C ILE A 154 -0.15 -6.87 17.41
N TYR A 155 -1.32 -6.80 16.77
CA TYR A 155 -2.06 -5.57 16.53
C TYR A 155 -2.26 -4.76 17.83
N ARG A 156 -2.77 -5.40 18.89
CA ARG A 156 -2.97 -4.76 20.20
C ARG A 156 -1.67 -4.24 20.81
N ARG A 157 -0.54 -4.87 20.51
CA ARG A 157 0.78 -4.46 21.04
C ARG A 157 1.33 -3.23 20.32
N ILE A 158 1.15 -3.11 19.02
CA ILE A 158 1.66 -1.97 18.23
C ILE A 158 0.73 -0.76 18.31
N HIS A 159 -0.57 -0.98 18.49
CA HIS A 159 -1.60 0.05 18.65
C HIS A 159 -2.00 0.20 20.13
N LYS A 160 -1.17 0.89 20.94
CA LYS A 160 -1.33 0.97 22.42
C LYS A 160 -2.49 1.84 22.90
N SER A 161 -3.13 2.64 22.08
CA SER A 161 -4.26 3.48 22.49
C SER A 161 -5.52 2.66 22.71
N LYS A 162 -6.34 3.01 23.71
CA LYS A 162 -7.59 2.28 24.05
C LYS A 162 -8.55 2.11 22.87
N THR A 163 -8.57 3.05 21.95
CA THR A 163 -9.41 3.03 20.76
C THR A 163 -8.74 2.39 19.56
N SER A 164 -7.48 2.72 19.27
CA SER A 164 -6.74 2.14 18.13
C SER A 164 -6.29 0.70 18.39
N GLY A 165 -6.14 0.28 19.66
CA GLY A 165 -5.79 -1.10 20.01
C GLY A 165 -6.96 -2.09 19.94
N ASN A 166 -8.18 -1.66 19.59
CA ASN A 166 -9.33 -2.55 19.48
C ASN A 166 -9.39 -3.17 18.08
N PHE A 167 -8.96 -4.43 17.99
CA PHE A 167 -8.93 -5.17 16.72
C PHE A 167 -10.33 -5.37 16.11
N SER A 168 -11.33 -5.67 16.95
CA SER A 168 -12.71 -5.81 16.47
C SER A 168 -13.26 -4.51 15.89
N TYR A 169 -12.85 -3.36 16.44
CA TYR A 169 -13.19 -2.06 15.89
C TYR A 169 -12.53 -1.82 14.52
N LEU A 170 -11.26 -2.22 14.35
CA LEU A 170 -10.60 -2.18 13.04
C LEU A 170 -11.40 -2.97 12.00
N LEU A 171 -11.71 -4.24 12.29
CA LEU A 171 -12.45 -5.09 11.35
C LEU A 171 -13.81 -4.47 10.98
N LYS A 172 -14.52 -3.90 11.97
CA LYS A 172 -15.79 -3.21 11.72
C LYS A 172 -15.63 -1.95 10.86
N CYS A 173 -14.53 -1.19 11.03
CA CYS A 173 -14.21 -0.06 10.16
C CYS A 173 -13.95 -0.51 8.72
N LEU A 174 -13.18 -1.58 8.51
CA LEU A 174 -12.90 -2.13 7.18
C LEU A 174 -14.19 -2.58 6.48
N GLU A 175 -15.05 -3.30 7.20
CA GLU A 175 -16.37 -3.71 6.72
C GLU A 175 -17.21 -2.50 6.31
N ASN A 176 -17.31 -1.47 7.16
CA ASN A 176 -18.11 -0.27 6.87
C ASN A 176 -17.57 0.53 5.67
N ILE A 177 -16.24 0.62 5.50
CA ILE A 177 -15.62 1.25 4.32
C ILE A 177 -16.03 0.50 3.06
N HIS A 178 -16.04 -0.81 3.11
CA HIS A 178 -16.46 -1.64 1.99
C HIS A 178 -17.97 -1.44 1.68
N ASP A 179 -18.81 -1.46 2.72
CA ASP A 179 -20.26 -1.36 2.58
C ASP A 179 -20.71 -0.01 2.02
N CYS A 180 -20.00 1.08 2.32
CA CYS A 180 -20.29 2.40 1.75
C CYS A 180 -19.75 2.58 0.32
N GLY A 181 -19.12 1.56 -0.27
CA GLY A 181 -18.58 1.59 -1.63
C GLY A 181 -17.39 2.54 -1.81
N ALA A 182 -16.60 2.78 -0.74
CA ALA A 182 -15.35 3.51 -0.83
C ALA A 182 -14.19 2.58 -1.14
N ASP A 183 -13.16 3.09 -1.81
CA ASP A 183 -11.92 2.34 -2.02
C ASP A 183 -11.23 2.08 -0.69
N LEU A 184 -10.83 0.83 -0.46
CA LEU A 184 -10.10 0.42 0.73
C LEU A 184 -8.63 0.16 0.39
N THR A 185 -7.73 0.92 0.99
CA THR A 185 -6.29 0.65 1.01
C THR A 185 -5.91 0.05 2.37
N ILE A 186 -5.25 -1.09 2.35
CA ILE A 186 -4.75 -1.75 3.55
C ILE A 186 -3.22 -1.70 3.57
N GLY A 187 -2.66 -1.13 4.63
CA GLY A 187 -1.24 -1.16 4.92
C GLY A 187 -0.92 -2.24 5.96
N PHE A 188 0.01 -3.15 5.65
CA PHE A 188 0.59 -4.01 6.66
C PHE A 188 2.13 -3.96 6.62
N ALA A 189 2.76 -4.28 7.75
CA ALA A 189 4.19 -4.14 7.94
C ALA A 189 4.86 -5.49 8.13
N VAL A 190 6.00 -5.67 7.50
CA VAL A 190 6.87 -6.82 7.74
C VAL A 190 7.95 -6.48 8.75
N GLY A 191 8.41 -7.48 9.51
CA GLY A 191 9.46 -7.30 10.50
C GLY A 191 9.02 -6.61 11.79
N ILE A 192 7.74 -6.62 12.11
CA ILE A 192 7.25 -6.16 13.43
C ILE A 192 7.92 -7.02 14.52
N PRO A 193 8.50 -6.43 15.58
CA PRO A 193 9.15 -7.20 16.64
C PRO A 193 8.24 -8.30 17.20
N GLY A 194 8.73 -9.54 17.20
CA GLY A 194 8.00 -10.73 17.67
C GLY A 194 6.96 -11.28 16.68
N THR A 195 6.98 -10.84 15.40
CA THR A 195 6.33 -11.56 14.31
C THR A 195 7.27 -12.59 13.70
N THR A 196 6.68 -13.59 13.07
CA THR A 196 7.35 -14.62 12.28
C THR A 196 6.86 -14.57 10.84
N THR A 197 7.55 -15.25 9.94
CA THR A 197 7.07 -15.46 8.56
C THR A 197 5.71 -16.15 8.50
N SER A 198 5.37 -16.92 9.53
CA SER A 198 4.06 -17.54 9.73
C SER A 198 2.95 -16.52 9.95
N ASP A 199 3.22 -15.41 10.64
CA ASP A 199 2.28 -14.32 10.84
C ASP A 199 2.08 -13.55 9.52
N ILE A 200 3.17 -13.25 8.79
CA ILE A 200 3.13 -12.61 7.48
C ILE A 200 2.33 -13.47 6.48
N ALA A 201 2.56 -14.79 6.47
CA ALA A 201 1.81 -15.70 5.61
C ALA A 201 0.30 -15.68 5.93
N SER A 202 -0.06 -15.55 7.20
CA SER A 202 -1.46 -15.40 7.62
C SER A 202 -2.06 -14.09 7.17
N ASP A 203 -1.32 -12.98 7.29
CA ASP A 203 -1.75 -11.66 6.82
C ASP A 203 -2.00 -11.68 5.30
N ILE A 204 -1.09 -12.26 4.51
CA ILE A 204 -1.25 -12.41 3.06
C ILE A 204 -2.50 -13.25 2.71
N LEU A 205 -2.72 -14.38 3.38
CA LEU A 205 -3.87 -15.25 3.14
C LEU A 205 -5.19 -14.63 3.61
N TYR A 206 -5.16 -13.64 4.48
CA TYR A 206 -6.35 -12.95 4.96
C TYR A 206 -6.84 -11.84 4.01
N LEU A 207 -5.96 -11.30 3.15
CA LEU A 207 -6.30 -10.21 2.21
C LEU A 207 -7.54 -10.47 1.34
N PRO A 208 -7.74 -11.68 0.74
CA PRO A 208 -8.93 -11.92 -0.08
C PRO A 208 -10.26 -11.78 0.68
N GLN A 209 -10.26 -12.03 2.00
CA GLN A 209 -11.46 -11.87 2.84
C GLN A 209 -11.80 -10.39 3.06
N LEU A 210 -10.77 -9.53 3.10
CA LEU A 210 -10.92 -8.09 3.28
C LEU A 210 -11.24 -7.35 2.00
N ARG A 211 -11.04 -7.99 0.84
CA ARG A 211 -11.30 -7.44 -0.50
C ARG A 211 -10.76 -6.02 -0.70
N PRO A 212 -9.48 -5.73 -0.39
CA PRO A 212 -8.93 -4.40 -0.56
C PRO A 212 -8.84 -4.04 -2.05
N HIS A 213 -9.01 -2.75 -2.37
CA HIS A 213 -8.73 -2.21 -3.69
C HIS A 213 -7.22 -2.02 -3.88
N ASN A 214 -6.53 -1.64 -2.80
CA ASN A 214 -5.09 -1.45 -2.80
C ASN A 214 -4.46 -2.03 -1.53
N VAL A 215 -3.25 -2.58 -1.68
CA VAL A 215 -2.42 -3.07 -0.58
C VAL A 215 -1.09 -2.34 -0.59
N GLU A 216 -0.64 -1.96 0.58
CA GLU A 216 0.67 -1.37 0.81
C GLU A 216 1.45 -2.23 1.80
N ILE A 217 2.67 -2.61 1.45
CA ILE A 217 3.56 -3.40 2.31
C ILE A 217 4.77 -2.55 2.63
N CYS A 218 5.03 -2.33 3.92
CA CYS A 218 6.19 -1.58 4.38
C CYS A 218 7.04 -2.38 5.34
N ARG A 219 8.29 -1.96 5.52
CA ARG A 219 9.13 -2.41 6.63
C ARG A 219 8.70 -1.69 7.90
N PHE A 220 8.62 -2.43 9.01
CA PHE A 220 8.28 -1.84 10.30
C PHE A 220 9.33 -0.82 10.78
N SER A 221 10.60 -1.07 10.48
CA SER A 221 11.72 -0.17 10.72
C SER A 221 12.76 -0.28 9.61
N PRO A 222 13.66 0.71 9.45
CA PRO A 222 14.73 0.68 8.44
C PRO A 222 15.69 -0.50 8.57
N GLU A 223 15.84 -1.07 9.76
CA GLU A 223 16.73 -2.21 10.04
C GLU A 223 16.16 -3.55 9.55
N VAL A 224 14.88 -3.62 9.23
CA VAL A 224 14.26 -4.82 8.67
C VAL A 224 14.82 -5.07 7.27
N ASP A 225 15.21 -6.31 7.00
CA ASP A 225 15.71 -6.73 5.68
C ASP A 225 14.67 -6.42 4.59
N GLU A 226 15.09 -5.68 3.58
CA GLU A 226 14.24 -5.31 2.44
C GLU A 226 13.79 -6.52 1.63
N THR A 227 14.58 -7.59 1.61
CA THR A 227 14.23 -8.82 0.89
C THR A 227 12.93 -9.43 1.41
N LEU A 228 12.62 -9.27 2.70
CA LEU A 228 11.37 -9.73 3.30
C LEU A 228 10.16 -8.95 2.76
N ALA A 229 10.30 -7.63 2.60
CA ALA A 229 9.27 -6.79 2.01
C ALA A 229 9.07 -7.15 0.51
N LEU A 230 10.14 -7.30 -0.25
CA LEU A 230 10.08 -7.67 -1.67
C LEU A 230 9.42 -9.03 -1.89
N LYS A 231 9.77 -10.04 -1.09
CA LYS A 231 9.09 -11.35 -1.13
C LYS A 231 7.60 -11.23 -0.81
N SER A 232 7.25 -10.42 0.18
CA SER A 232 5.85 -10.23 0.57
C SER A 232 5.05 -9.53 -0.54
N ILE A 233 5.62 -8.49 -1.17
CA ILE A 233 5.02 -7.82 -2.33
C ILE A 233 4.80 -8.80 -3.47
N ALA A 234 5.82 -9.60 -3.81
CA ALA A 234 5.75 -10.56 -4.89
C ALA A 234 4.69 -11.65 -4.62
N LEU A 235 4.62 -12.15 -3.37
CA LEU A 235 3.62 -13.14 -2.97
C LEU A 235 2.19 -12.55 -3.00
N VAL A 236 2.00 -11.33 -2.51
CA VAL A 236 0.69 -10.67 -2.61
C VAL A 236 0.28 -10.50 -4.07
N ARG A 237 1.19 -10.07 -4.96
CA ARG A 237 0.90 -9.95 -6.40
C ARG A 237 0.50 -11.29 -7.02
N LEU A 238 1.22 -12.36 -6.70
CA LEU A 238 0.93 -13.68 -7.26
C LEU A 238 -0.41 -14.24 -6.77
N LEU A 239 -0.74 -14.05 -5.49
CA LEU A 239 -1.95 -14.59 -4.88
C LEU A 239 -3.18 -13.68 -5.05
N ASN A 240 -2.96 -12.38 -5.31
CA ASN A 240 -4.01 -11.38 -5.54
C ASN A 240 -3.71 -10.58 -6.82
N PRO A 241 -3.84 -11.20 -8.00
CA PRO A 241 -3.29 -10.66 -9.25
C PRO A 241 -3.91 -9.33 -9.69
N ARG A 242 -5.11 -8.99 -9.23
CA ARG A 242 -5.86 -7.79 -9.62
C ARG A 242 -5.81 -6.65 -8.59
N VAL A 243 -5.32 -6.90 -7.38
CA VAL A 243 -5.22 -5.86 -6.37
C VAL A 243 -4.13 -4.85 -6.75
N THR A 244 -4.39 -3.58 -6.54
CA THR A 244 -3.35 -2.55 -6.69
C THR A 244 -2.32 -2.70 -5.56
N LEU A 245 -1.04 -2.60 -5.88
CA LEU A 245 0.04 -2.65 -4.89
C LEU A 245 0.83 -1.35 -4.92
N THR A 246 0.82 -0.63 -3.81
CA THR A 246 1.57 0.62 -3.69
C THR A 246 2.96 0.36 -3.12
N ALA A 247 3.98 0.83 -3.84
CA ALA A 247 5.32 0.98 -3.31
C ALA A 247 5.31 2.04 -2.19
N SER A 248 5.76 1.65 -1.00
CA SER A 248 5.58 2.45 0.21
C SER A 248 6.36 3.76 0.16
N PRO A 249 5.72 4.91 0.44
CA PRO A 249 6.37 6.22 0.46
C PRO A 249 7.42 6.36 1.57
N VAL A 250 7.32 5.60 2.65
CA VAL A 250 8.31 5.60 3.75
C VAL A 250 9.68 5.13 3.26
N LEU A 251 9.73 4.37 2.17
CA LEU A 251 10.96 3.94 1.53
C LEU A 251 11.48 4.96 0.50
N CYS A 252 10.66 5.93 0.11
CA CYS A 252 10.98 6.92 -0.92
C CYS A 252 11.72 8.18 -0.39
N ASN A 253 12.03 8.24 0.90
CA ASN A 253 12.80 9.35 1.48
C ASN A 253 14.32 9.27 1.18
N LEU A 254 14.76 8.26 0.43
CA LEU A 254 16.13 8.12 -0.04
C LEU A 254 16.21 8.49 -1.52
N PRO A 255 17.21 9.26 -1.97
CA PRO A 255 17.35 9.68 -3.36
C PRO A 255 17.61 8.54 -4.33
N GLU A 256 17.90 7.33 -3.88
CA GLU A 256 18.19 6.16 -4.69
C GLU A 256 17.10 5.08 -4.45
N ALA A 257 16.13 5.18 -5.17
CA ALA A 257 15.07 4.37 -5.78
C ALA A 257 14.73 2.96 -5.24
N PRO A 258 14.46 2.74 -3.91
CA PRO A 258 13.93 1.43 -3.46
C PRO A 258 12.57 1.09 -4.07
N PHE A 259 11.82 2.08 -4.57
CA PHE A 259 10.54 1.83 -5.23
C PHE A 259 10.67 1.03 -6.54
N LEU A 260 11.84 1.07 -7.20
CA LEU A 260 12.07 0.31 -8.44
C LEU A 260 12.08 -1.20 -8.19
N GLU A 261 12.74 -1.64 -7.13
CA GLU A 261 12.74 -3.06 -6.75
C GLU A 261 11.33 -3.54 -6.39
N GLN A 262 10.55 -2.69 -5.72
CA GLN A 262 9.14 -2.98 -5.41
C GLN A 262 8.27 -3.05 -6.68
N LEU A 263 8.50 -2.17 -7.68
CA LEU A 263 7.85 -2.26 -8.98
C LEU A 263 8.21 -3.56 -9.71
N LEU A 264 9.47 -3.95 -9.68
CA LEU A 264 9.94 -5.22 -10.25
C LEU A 264 9.37 -6.43 -9.49
N ALA A 265 9.16 -6.30 -8.17
CA ALA A 265 8.48 -7.30 -7.34
C ALA A 265 6.95 -7.32 -7.52
N GLY A 266 6.38 -6.49 -8.39
CA GLY A 266 4.97 -6.53 -8.76
C GLY A 266 4.10 -5.39 -8.25
N ALA A 267 4.64 -4.38 -7.56
CA ALA A 267 3.92 -3.14 -7.28
C ALA A 267 3.59 -2.39 -8.58
N ASP A 268 2.49 -1.65 -8.61
CA ASP A 268 2.00 -0.92 -9.80
C ASP A 268 1.70 0.55 -9.49
N THR A 269 1.83 0.96 -8.26
CA THR A 269 1.60 2.34 -7.82
C THR A 269 2.81 2.85 -7.05
N VAL A 270 3.19 4.09 -7.29
CA VAL A 270 4.22 4.81 -6.53
C VAL A 270 3.58 6.00 -5.84
N ALA A 271 3.62 6.00 -4.52
CA ALA A 271 3.20 7.15 -3.73
C ALA A 271 4.41 8.05 -3.44
N THR A 272 4.29 9.34 -3.71
CA THR A 272 5.36 10.31 -3.52
C THR A 272 4.86 11.64 -2.99
N SER A 273 5.64 12.30 -2.14
CA SER A 273 5.42 13.69 -1.72
C SER A 273 6.13 14.71 -2.62
N VAL A 274 6.90 14.23 -3.60
CA VAL A 274 7.64 15.07 -4.53
C VAL A 274 6.70 15.67 -5.56
N MET A 275 6.67 17.00 -5.63
CA MET A 275 5.88 17.76 -6.59
C MET A 275 6.74 18.70 -7.46
N LEU A 276 8.05 18.63 -7.35
CA LEU A 276 8.98 19.41 -8.21
C LEU A 276 9.07 18.73 -9.58
N PRO A 277 8.84 19.47 -10.70
CA PRO A 277 8.79 18.88 -12.03
C PRO A 277 10.06 18.11 -12.43
N SER A 278 11.24 18.61 -12.06
CA SER A 278 12.53 17.94 -12.33
C SER A 278 12.62 16.57 -11.66
N MET A 279 12.24 16.48 -10.40
CA MET A 279 12.28 15.22 -9.63
C MET A 279 11.19 14.26 -10.09
N LEU A 280 10.01 14.76 -10.46
CA LEU A 280 8.95 13.91 -11.05
C LEU A 280 9.38 13.34 -12.40
N SER A 281 10.08 14.15 -13.23
CA SER A 281 10.65 13.68 -14.48
C SER A 281 11.68 12.57 -14.27
N GLU A 282 12.50 12.67 -13.22
CA GLU A 282 13.45 11.63 -12.82
C GLU A 282 12.75 10.34 -12.39
N ILE A 283 11.72 10.45 -11.54
CA ILE A 283 10.89 9.30 -11.14
C ILE A 283 10.27 8.62 -12.39
N CYS A 284 9.70 9.41 -13.30
CA CYS A 284 9.11 8.90 -14.54
C CYS A 284 10.17 8.24 -15.43
N PHE A 285 11.37 8.82 -15.53
CA PHE A 285 12.49 8.23 -16.27
C PHE A 285 12.86 6.86 -15.73
N HIS A 286 13.01 6.71 -14.43
CA HIS A 286 13.35 5.43 -13.79
C HIS A 286 12.25 4.38 -13.97
N ILE A 287 10.97 4.76 -13.86
CA ILE A 287 9.84 3.87 -14.12
C ILE A 287 9.90 3.35 -15.57
N LYS A 288 10.14 4.25 -16.54
CA LYS A 288 10.26 3.90 -17.96
C LYS A 288 11.47 3.00 -18.23
N ALA A 289 12.60 3.25 -17.55
CA ALA A 289 13.80 2.41 -17.64
C ALA A 289 13.57 0.96 -17.18
N CYS A 290 12.62 0.74 -16.25
CA CYS A 290 12.18 -0.60 -15.84
C CYS A 290 11.19 -1.26 -16.81
N GLY A 291 10.86 -0.62 -17.94
CA GLY A 291 9.92 -1.13 -18.94
C GLY A 291 8.45 -0.91 -18.59
N PHE A 292 8.15 0.03 -17.70
CA PHE A 292 6.79 0.43 -17.36
C PHE A 292 6.44 1.79 -17.98
N THR A 293 5.16 2.04 -18.19
CA THR A 293 4.62 3.36 -18.55
C THR A 293 4.11 4.06 -17.29
N VAL A 294 4.09 5.37 -17.31
CA VAL A 294 3.48 6.19 -16.25
C VAL A 294 2.06 6.54 -16.70
N ASN A 295 1.11 6.66 -15.78
CA ASN A 295 -0.25 7.06 -16.10
C ASN A 295 -0.28 8.40 -16.86
N ARG A 296 -1.21 8.53 -17.81
CA ARG A 296 -1.24 9.60 -18.84
C ARG A 296 -1.29 11.02 -18.30
N ASP A 297 -1.66 11.22 -17.04
CA ASP A 297 -1.77 12.55 -16.42
C ASP A 297 -0.39 13.25 -16.31
N PHE A 298 0.71 12.49 -16.41
CA PHE A 298 2.09 12.97 -16.39
C PHE A 298 2.78 13.02 -17.78
N GLU A 299 2.09 12.65 -18.84
CA GLU A 299 2.63 12.65 -20.21
C GLU A 299 2.28 13.93 -20.99
N LYS A 300 1.59 14.87 -20.35
CA LYS A 300 1.25 16.20 -20.92
C LYS A 300 2.33 17.21 -20.57
#